data_7ba433cf60e89115da45985cd2ae39e1
#
_entry.id   7ba433cf60e89115da45985cd2ae39e1
#
_cell.length_a   1.000
_cell.length_b   1.000
_cell.length_c   1.000
_cell.angle_alpha   90.00
_cell.angle_beta   90.00
_cell.angle_gamma   90.00
#
_symmetry.space_group_name_H-M   'P 1'
#
loop_
_entity.id
_entity.type
_entity.pdbx_description
1 polymer ?
#
loop_
_entity_poly.entity_id
_entity_poly.type
_entity_poly.pdbx_seq_one_letter_code
_entity_poly.pdbx_strand_id
1 'polypeptide(L)'
;MHIHWHRRDLRATDNAGLAAATDDGPVVPVFVFDDDVLAHAAPPRVAFMLDALDSLREWYRDRGSDLVVAHGDPTSELPRLAREYDADGVTWGEAYSGLGIERDMAVRQALDDAGVETGVY
;
A
#
# COMPACT_ATOMS: atom_id res chain seq x y z
N MET A 1 3.89 -11.88 -9.55
CA MET A 1 3.44 -11.42 -8.22
C MET A 1 3.39 -9.91 -8.19
N HIS A 2 2.34 -9.35 -7.60
CA HIS A 2 2.19 -7.90 -7.44
C HIS A 2 2.05 -7.55 -5.97
N ILE A 3 2.48 -6.34 -5.61
CA ILE A 3 2.21 -5.72 -4.32
C ILE A 3 1.04 -4.76 -4.50
N HIS A 4 0.05 -4.80 -3.63
CA HIS A 4 -0.96 -3.76 -3.54
C HIS A 4 -0.73 -2.93 -2.29
N TRP A 5 -0.46 -1.65 -2.47
CA TRP A 5 -0.20 -0.71 -1.39
C TRP A 5 -1.50 -0.05 -0.95
N HIS A 6 -1.98 -0.46 0.22
CA HIS A 6 -3.10 0.21 0.87
C HIS A 6 -2.62 1.49 1.54
N ARG A 7 -3.35 2.56 1.30
CA ARG A 7 -3.04 3.87 1.89
C ARG A 7 -4.16 4.26 2.85
N ARG A 8 -5.05 5.17 2.42
CA ARG A 8 -6.23 5.56 3.20
C ARG A 8 -7.41 4.63 2.95
N ASP A 9 -7.43 3.99 1.82
CA ASP A 9 -8.46 3.06 1.38
C ASP A 9 -8.24 1.67 2.01
N LEU A 10 -8.49 1.56 3.29
CA LEU A 10 -8.35 0.29 4.02
C LEU A 10 -9.53 -0.63 3.70
N ARG A 11 -9.79 -0.84 2.41
CA ARG A 11 -10.84 -1.68 1.87
C ARG A 11 -10.28 -2.68 0.87
N ALA A 12 -10.77 -3.91 0.97
CA ALA A 12 -10.45 -4.96 0.01
C ALA A 12 -11.55 -5.14 -1.02
N THR A 13 -12.80 -4.84 -0.68
CA THR A 13 -13.93 -4.82 -1.62
C THR A 13 -14.00 -3.48 -2.33
N ASP A 14 -14.43 -3.46 -3.60
CA ASP A 14 -14.53 -2.26 -4.44
C ASP A 14 -13.19 -1.52 -4.61
N ASN A 15 -12.08 -2.24 -4.55
CA ASN A 15 -10.75 -1.68 -4.72
C ASN A 15 -10.22 -2.02 -6.12
N ALA A 16 -10.21 -1.02 -7.01
CA ALA A 16 -9.79 -1.21 -8.40
C ALA A 16 -8.32 -1.62 -8.54
N GLY A 17 -7.45 -1.05 -7.70
CA GLY A 17 -6.02 -1.39 -7.72
C GLY A 17 -5.75 -2.82 -7.26
N LEU A 18 -6.48 -3.27 -6.24
CA LEU A 18 -6.39 -4.64 -5.75
C LEU A 18 -6.92 -5.63 -6.80
N ALA A 19 -8.06 -5.32 -7.43
CA ALA A 19 -8.62 -6.14 -8.48
C ALA A 19 -7.66 -6.28 -9.66
N ALA A 20 -7.05 -5.18 -10.10
CA ALA A 20 -6.07 -5.20 -11.18
C ALA A 20 -4.83 -6.03 -10.81
N ALA A 21 -4.36 -5.93 -9.58
CA ALA A 21 -3.21 -6.69 -9.10
C ALA A 21 -3.51 -8.20 -9.06
N THR A 22 -4.72 -8.58 -8.63
CA THR A 22 -5.11 -10.00 -8.56
C THR A 22 -5.30 -10.65 -9.92
N ASP A 23 -5.63 -9.87 -10.95
CA ASP A 23 -5.75 -10.39 -12.32
C ASP A 23 -4.41 -10.91 -12.85
N ASP A 24 -3.29 -10.37 -12.38
CA ASP A 24 -1.95 -10.76 -12.80
C ASP A 24 -1.31 -11.85 -11.92
N GLY A 25 -2.05 -12.42 -10.99
CA GLY A 25 -1.57 -13.52 -10.15
C GLY A 25 -1.56 -13.21 -8.66
N PRO A 26 -0.64 -13.84 -7.88
CA PRO A 26 -0.56 -13.63 -6.44
C PRO A 26 -0.30 -12.17 -6.06
N VAL A 27 -0.91 -11.73 -4.96
CA VAL A 27 -0.80 -10.36 -4.45
C VAL A 27 -0.33 -10.36 -3.01
N VAL A 28 0.63 -9.49 -2.70
CA VAL A 28 1.04 -9.18 -1.33
C VAL A 28 0.43 -7.84 -0.96
N PRO A 29 -0.58 -7.81 -0.07
CA PRO A 29 -1.13 -6.55 0.42
C PRO A 29 -0.17 -5.92 1.42
N VAL A 30 0.08 -4.62 1.29
CA VAL A 30 1.05 -3.89 2.11
C VAL A 30 0.43 -2.61 2.64
N PHE A 31 0.72 -2.29 3.89
CA PHE A 31 0.47 -0.98 4.48
C PHE A 31 1.78 -0.44 5.06
N VAL A 32 2.09 0.81 4.77
CA VAL A 32 3.30 1.47 5.30
C VAL A 32 2.89 2.54 6.30
N PHE A 33 3.33 2.40 7.55
CA PHE A 33 3.22 3.45 8.55
C PHE A 33 4.29 4.51 8.29
N ASP A 34 3.84 5.69 7.84
CA ASP A 34 4.69 6.85 7.63
C ASP A 34 4.76 7.66 8.92
N ASP A 35 5.95 7.85 9.45
CA ASP A 35 6.18 8.59 10.70
C ASP A 35 5.65 10.02 10.63
N ASP A 36 5.78 10.69 9.48
CA ASP A 36 5.27 12.05 9.30
C ASP A 36 3.75 12.10 9.43
N VAL A 37 3.05 11.12 8.90
CA VAL A 37 1.60 11.03 9.01
C VAL A 37 1.19 10.75 10.45
N LEU A 38 1.87 9.81 11.12
CA LEU A 38 1.59 9.48 12.51
C LEU A 38 1.86 10.65 13.47
N ALA A 39 2.92 11.40 13.22
CA ALA A 39 3.29 12.55 14.07
C ALA A 39 2.25 13.67 14.02
N HIS A 40 1.49 13.80 12.93
CA HIS A 40 0.51 14.85 12.73
C HIS A 40 -0.94 14.37 12.84
N ALA A 41 -1.16 13.08 13.06
CA ALA A 41 -2.50 12.52 13.20
C ALA A 41 -3.02 12.68 14.62
N ALA A 42 -4.30 13.06 14.77
CA ALA A 42 -4.95 13.11 16.08
C ALA A 42 -5.11 11.68 16.64
N PRO A 43 -4.99 11.47 17.97
CA PRO A 43 -5.12 10.14 18.57
C PRO A 43 -6.39 9.37 18.18
N PRO A 44 -7.61 9.97 18.09
CA PRO A 44 -8.80 9.24 17.63
C PRO A 44 -8.68 8.72 16.19
N ARG A 45 -7.98 9.44 15.32
CA ARG A 45 -7.74 9.00 13.95
C ARG A 45 -6.81 7.80 13.90
N VAL A 46 -5.77 7.81 14.74
CA VAL A 46 -4.83 6.68 14.83
C VAL A 46 -5.55 5.43 15.31
N ALA A 47 -6.38 5.54 16.35
CA ALA A 47 -7.16 4.43 16.86
C ALA A 47 -8.11 3.86 15.80
N PHE A 48 -8.81 4.71 15.06
CA PHE A 48 -9.69 4.30 13.96
C PHE A 48 -8.93 3.58 12.86
N MET A 49 -7.76 4.10 12.51
CA MET A 49 -6.90 3.49 11.48
C MET A 49 -6.41 2.10 11.91
N LEU A 50 -6.01 1.94 13.18
CA LEU A 50 -5.56 0.65 13.70
C LEU A 50 -6.68 -0.38 13.69
N ASP A 51 -7.91 0.01 14.07
CA ASP A 51 -9.07 -0.87 13.99
C ASP A 51 -9.37 -1.29 12.55
N ALA A 52 -9.28 -0.35 11.61
CA ALA A 52 -9.49 -0.62 10.19
C ALA A 52 -8.42 -1.57 9.64
N LEU A 53 -7.17 -1.40 10.06
CA LEU A 53 -6.07 -2.29 9.68
C LEU A 53 -6.29 -3.72 10.21
N ASP A 54 -6.74 -3.86 11.44
CA ASP A 54 -7.04 -5.18 12.01
C ASP A 54 -8.14 -5.89 11.23
N SER A 55 -9.20 -5.16 10.87
CA SER A 55 -10.31 -5.71 10.05
C SER A 55 -9.83 -6.13 8.67
N LEU A 56 -8.99 -5.31 8.04
CA LEU A 56 -8.41 -5.62 6.73
C LEU A 56 -7.50 -6.84 6.79
N ARG A 57 -6.71 -6.95 7.84
CA ARG A 57 -5.82 -8.09 8.07
C ARG A 57 -6.60 -9.39 8.21
N GLU A 58 -7.69 -9.39 8.99
CA GLU A 58 -8.58 -10.54 9.14
C GLU A 58 -9.20 -10.94 7.81
N TRP A 59 -9.63 -9.96 7.01
CA TRP A 59 -10.19 -10.20 5.69
C TRP A 59 -9.21 -10.97 4.79
N TYR A 60 -7.93 -10.58 4.79
CA TYR A 60 -6.91 -11.27 4.02
C TYR A 60 -6.59 -12.66 4.59
N ARG A 61 -6.51 -12.79 5.91
CA ARG A 61 -6.24 -14.09 6.57
C ARG A 61 -7.33 -15.11 6.28
N ASP A 62 -8.58 -14.70 6.25
CA ASP A 62 -9.71 -15.57 5.92
C ASP A 62 -9.63 -16.10 4.48
N ARG A 63 -8.83 -15.46 3.63
CA ARG A 63 -8.63 -15.82 2.23
C ARG A 63 -7.26 -16.44 1.94
N GLY A 64 -6.55 -16.83 2.97
CA GLY A 64 -5.26 -17.49 2.83
C GLY A 64 -4.09 -16.56 2.55
N SER A 65 -4.25 -15.26 2.82
CA SER A 65 -3.18 -14.27 2.69
C SER A 65 -2.92 -13.56 4.02
N ASP A 66 -2.06 -12.55 4.04
CA ASP A 66 -1.85 -11.68 5.21
C ASP A 66 -1.42 -10.30 4.76
N LEU A 67 -1.78 -9.29 5.56
CA LEU A 67 -1.38 -7.93 5.34
C LEU A 67 0.04 -7.71 5.90
N VAL A 68 0.95 -7.28 5.04
CA VAL A 68 2.30 -6.91 5.45
C VAL A 68 2.30 -5.45 5.91
N VAL A 69 2.72 -5.21 7.13
CA VAL A 69 2.80 -3.87 7.69
C VAL A 69 4.28 -3.48 7.80
N ALA A 70 4.65 -2.40 7.13
CA ALA A 70 5.97 -1.82 7.18
C ALA A 70 5.92 -0.45 7.87
N HIS A 71 7.06 0.04 8.33
CA HIS A 71 7.18 1.32 9.02
C HIS A 71 8.32 2.11 8.39
N GLY A 72 8.07 3.35 8.02
CA GLY A 72 9.08 4.21 7.42
C GLY A 72 8.53 5.04 6.25
N ASP A 73 9.42 5.42 5.35
CA ASP A 73 9.09 6.19 4.16
C ASP A 73 8.67 5.27 3.01
N PRO A 74 7.47 5.44 2.42
CA PRO A 74 7.04 4.62 1.30
C PRO A 74 8.00 4.62 0.11
N THR A 75 8.72 5.72 -0.14
CA THR A 75 9.70 5.79 -1.23
C THR A 75 10.90 4.87 -1.03
N SER A 76 11.17 4.47 0.21
CA SER A 76 12.23 3.53 0.57
C SER A 76 11.68 2.13 0.81
N GLU A 77 10.55 2.02 1.52
CA GLU A 77 9.99 0.75 1.93
C GLU A 77 9.36 -0.04 0.78
N LEU A 78 8.66 0.63 -0.14
CA LEU A 78 8.02 -0.07 -1.27
C LEU A 78 9.04 -0.68 -2.23
N PRO A 79 10.11 0.01 -2.66
CA PRO A 79 11.16 -0.62 -3.46
C PRO A 79 11.85 -1.78 -2.73
N ARG A 80 12.06 -1.64 -1.41
CA ARG A 80 12.66 -2.70 -0.60
C ARG A 80 11.77 -3.95 -0.57
N LEU A 81 10.47 -3.77 -0.34
CA LEU A 81 9.51 -4.88 -0.32
C LEU A 81 9.36 -5.52 -1.70
N ALA A 82 9.34 -4.71 -2.76
CA ALA A 82 9.28 -5.22 -4.13
C ALA A 82 10.47 -6.14 -4.43
N ARG A 83 11.64 -5.78 -3.94
CA ARG A 83 12.85 -6.59 -4.09
C ARG A 83 12.80 -7.85 -3.23
N GLU A 84 12.35 -7.73 -1.98
CA GLU A 84 12.24 -8.84 -1.03
C GLU A 84 11.28 -9.92 -1.52
N TYR A 85 10.14 -9.51 -2.09
CA TYR A 85 9.12 -10.43 -2.61
C TYR A 85 9.26 -10.74 -4.10
N ASP A 86 10.25 -10.18 -4.76
CA ASP A 86 10.46 -10.33 -6.21
C ASP A 86 9.19 -9.94 -6.99
N ALA A 87 8.61 -8.82 -6.62
CA ALA A 87 7.36 -8.34 -7.20
C ALA A 87 7.57 -7.75 -8.58
N ASP A 88 6.66 -8.05 -9.51
CA ASP A 88 6.68 -7.50 -10.87
C ASP A 88 6.17 -6.07 -10.91
N GLY A 89 5.24 -5.72 -10.00
CA GLY A 89 4.66 -4.41 -9.96
C GLY A 89 4.03 -4.06 -8.63
N VAL A 90 3.72 -2.78 -8.45
CA VAL A 90 3.03 -2.22 -7.28
C VAL A 90 1.82 -1.42 -7.74
N THR A 91 0.66 -1.67 -7.15
CA THR A 91 -0.57 -0.94 -7.44
C THR A 91 -1.04 -0.16 -6.21
N TRP A 92 -1.74 0.95 -6.42
CA TRP A 92 -2.39 1.71 -5.36
C TRP A 92 -3.54 2.56 -5.90
N GLY A 93 -4.36 3.10 -4.99
CA GLY A 93 -5.46 4.00 -5.33
C GLY A 93 -4.98 5.42 -5.58
N GLU A 94 -5.60 6.12 -6.53
CA GLU A 94 -5.25 7.50 -6.88
C GLU A 94 -5.50 8.45 -5.71
N ALA A 95 -4.58 9.39 -5.49
CA ALA A 95 -4.73 10.43 -4.47
C ALA A 95 -5.46 11.64 -5.05
N TYR A 96 -6.29 12.29 -4.22
CA TYR A 96 -7.07 13.46 -4.60
C TYR A 96 -6.54 14.77 -4.01
N SER A 97 -5.59 14.72 -3.08
CA SER A 97 -4.97 15.93 -2.51
C SER A 97 -3.61 16.20 -3.16
N GLY A 98 -3.21 17.48 -3.22
CA GLY A 98 -1.91 17.88 -3.79
C GLY A 98 -0.73 17.19 -3.11
N LEU A 99 -0.75 17.07 -1.77
CA LEU A 99 0.29 16.41 -1.01
C LEU A 99 0.35 14.90 -1.33
N GLY A 100 -0.81 14.25 -1.45
CA GLY A 100 -0.89 12.85 -1.83
C GLY A 100 -0.37 12.60 -3.24
N ILE A 101 -0.65 13.50 -4.18
CA ILE A 101 -0.16 13.43 -5.56
C ILE A 101 1.37 13.54 -5.59
N GLU A 102 1.95 14.48 -4.84
CA GLU A 102 3.41 14.63 -4.75
C GLU A 102 4.08 13.37 -4.19
N ARG A 103 3.49 12.77 -3.16
CA ARG A 103 3.97 11.50 -2.60
C ARG A 103 3.87 10.36 -3.61
N ASP A 104 2.78 10.27 -4.35
CA ASP A 104 2.60 9.25 -5.37
C ASP A 104 3.65 9.38 -6.47
N MET A 105 3.97 10.59 -6.90
CA MET A 105 5.01 10.84 -7.88
C MET A 105 6.39 10.41 -7.37
N ALA A 106 6.71 10.71 -6.12
CA ALA A 106 7.97 10.31 -5.50
C ALA A 106 8.10 8.78 -5.39
N VAL A 107 7.04 8.11 -4.97
CA VAL A 107 6.99 6.64 -4.89
C VAL A 107 7.14 6.03 -6.28
N ARG A 108 6.41 6.55 -7.26
CA ARG A 108 6.47 6.08 -8.65
C ARG A 108 7.90 6.19 -9.21
N GLN A 109 8.54 7.32 -8.97
CA GLN A 109 9.92 7.53 -9.42
C GLN A 109 10.88 6.55 -8.74
N ALA A 110 10.74 6.33 -7.44
CA ALA A 110 11.57 5.39 -6.70
C ALA A 110 11.40 3.95 -7.20
N LEU A 111 10.17 3.55 -7.55
CA LEU A 111 9.89 2.23 -8.10
C LEU A 111 10.41 2.09 -9.54
N ASP A 112 10.27 3.13 -10.36
CA ASP A 112 10.84 3.16 -11.71
C ASP A 112 12.36 2.99 -11.66
N ASP A 113 13.03 3.68 -10.75
CA ASP A 113 14.48 3.57 -10.56
C ASP A 113 14.90 2.16 -10.12
N ALA A 114 14.02 1.44 -9.45
CA ALA A 114 14.24 0.05 -9.03
C ALA A 114 13.82 -0.98 -10.11
N GLY A 115 13.28 -0.53 -11.23
CA GLY A 115 12.84 -1.41 -12.31
C GLY A 115 11.49 -2.10 -12.04
N VAL A 116 10.64 -1.51 -11.19
CA VAL A 116 9.34 -2.06 -10.81
C VAL A 116 8.22 -1.28 -11.48
N GLU A 117 7.29 -1.99 -12.11
CA GLU A 117 6.13 -1.37 -12.74
C GLU A 117 5.16 -0.81 -11.69
N THR A 118 4.44 0.24 -12.06
CA THR A 118 3.47 0.89 -11.18
C THR A 118 2.11 0.99 -11.86
N GLY A 119 1.03 0.87 -11.09
CA GLY A 119 -0.33 1.07 -11.55
C GLY A 119 -1.13 1.88 -10.51
N VAL A 120 -1.74 2.97 -10.96
CA VAL A 120 -2.56 3.86 -10.13
C VAL A 120 -4.00 3.82 -10.63
N TYR A 121 -4.95 3.60 -9.70
CA TYR A 121 -6.36 3.35 -10.06
C TYR A 121 -7.35 4.28 -9.31
#